data_0ac4905b0ffa9e860c5216e78a9063aa
#
_entry.id   0ac4905b0ffa9e860c5216e78a9063aa
#
_cell.length_a   1.000
_cell.length_b   1.000
_cell.length_c   1.000
_cell.angle_alpha   90.00
_cell.angle_beta   90.00
_cell.angle_gamma   90.00
#
_symmetry.space_group_name_H-M   'P 1'
#
loop_
_entity.id
_entity.type
_entity.pdbx_description
1 polymer ?
#
loop_
_entity_poly.entity_id
_entity_poly.type
_entity_poly.pdbx_seq_one_letter_code
_entity_poly.pdbx_strand_id
1 'polypeptide(L)'
;MLLPVLAIAAGFTALFVGADRLVAGASGLARNLRVSSLLIGLTVVSIGTSMPEFFVSGVAALRGESSLAVGNAIGSNIANIGMVLGATALVRALTVQAKLLRREMTVMLGALLLTWWLLFDAALSTLDGVLLLSGLLAFTVWTVRAGMREGEGEGEGGGATYTTPRAVLFVLIGLALLTIGSEALVWGAVMIARHFGTSELIIGLTVIAVGTSLPEAAACIAGAAKGEVGIAVGNIIGSNVFNMFGVIGITGVLGASPAAVDSAALARDMPVMVAMSLAMFFFAILGLRTARVGTANATRGIGAGAGGVLLGAYVCYLAFLVYTAA
;
A
#
# COMPACT_ATOMS: atom_id res chain seq x y z
N MET A 1 -3.87 21.41 23.93
CA MET A 1 -4.88 20.79 23.06
C MET A 1 -5.07 21.47 21.70
N LEU A 2 -4.99 22.82 21.60
CA LEU A 2 -5.23 23.51 20.31
C LEU A 2 -4.24 23.08 19.22
N LEU A 3 -2.95 23.02 19.51
CA LEU A 3 -1.90 22.67 18.52
C LEU A 3 -2.08 21.27 17.90
N PRO A 4 -2.31 20.19 18.67
CA PRO A 4 -2.63 18.87 18.10
C PRO A 4 -3.86 18.87 17.20
N VAL A 5 -4.94 19.58 17.58
CA VAL A 5 -6.15 19.70 16.76
C VAL A 5 -5.86 20.43 15.46
N LEU A 6 -5.09 21.52 15.49
CA LEU A 6 -4.66 22.23 14.29
C LEU A 6 -3.77 21.36 13.39
N ALA A 7 -2.87 20.57 13.98
CA ALA A 7 -2.02 19.63 13.24
C ALA A 7 -2.87 18.56 12.51
N ILE A 8 -3.90 18.01 13.17
CA ILE A 8 -4.83 17.06 12.55
C ILE A 8 -5.57 17.73 11.38
N ALA A 9 -6.11 18.94 11.58
CA ALA A 9 -6.84 19.64 10.54
C ALA A 9 -5.92 19.98 9.32
N ALA A 10 -4.69 20.45 9.60
CA ALA A 10 -3.70 20.71 8.58
C ALA A 10 -3.28 19.42 7.85
N GLY A 11 -3.09 18.33 8.62
CA GLY A 11 -2.78 17.01 8.09
C GLY A 11 -3.85 16.48 7.14
N PHE A 12 -5.12 16.52 7.52
CA PHE A 12 -6.23 16.16 6.62
C PHE A 12 -6.27 17.03 5.36
N THR A 13 -6.06 18.33 5.50
CA THR A 13 -6.03 19.25 4.34
C THR A 13 -4.87 18.89 3.41
N ALA A 14 -3.68 18.64 3.96
CA ALA A 14 -2.50 18.23 3.19
C ALA A 14 -2.71 16.88 2.50
N LEU A 15 -3.29 15.88 3.19
CA LEU A 15 -3.64 14.58 2.59
C LEU A 15 -4.62 14.74 1.42
N PHE A 16 -5.67 15.54 1.60
CA PHE A 16 -6.65 15.77 0.54
C PHE A 16 -6.04 16.45 -0.69
N VAL A 17 -5.32 17.55 -0.48
CA VAL A 17 -4.66 18.29 -1.57
C VAL A 17 -3.54 17.44 -2.20
N GLY A 18 -2.77 16.75 -1.38
CA GLY A 18 -1.67 15.87 -1.82
C GLY A 18 -2.18 14.74 -2.71
N ALA A 19 -3.24 14.06 -2.30
CA ALA A 19 -3.86 12.99 -3.07
C ALA A 19 -4.43 13.51 -4.41
N ASP A 20 -5.08 14.69 -4.39
CA ASP A 20 -5.58 15.35 -5.61
C ASP A 20 -4.46 15.62 -6.61
N ARG A 21 -3.32 16.16 -6.15
CA ARG A 21 -2.16 16.46 -7.00
C ARG A 21 -1.45 15.20 -7.47
N LEU A 22 -1.27 14.23 -6.59
CA LEU A 22 -0.65 12.95 -6.94
C LEU A 22 -1.42 12.24 -8.06
N VAL A 23 -2.74 12.09 -7.89
CA VAL A 23 -3.56 11.42 -8.91
C VAL A 23 -3.58 12.19 -10.22
N ALA A 24 -3.69 13.53 -10.18
CA ALA A 24 -3.63 14.36 -11.39
C ALA A 24 -2.29 14.23 -12.12
N GLY A 25 -1.18 14.24 -11.38
CA GLY A 25 0.16 14.04 -11.93
C GLY A 25 0.37 12.63 -12.49
N ALA A 26 -0.01 11.61 -11.73
CA ALA A 26 0.10 10.21 -12.12
C ALA A 26 -0.71 9.90 -13.40
N SER A 27 -1.95 10.37 -13.46
CA SER A 27 -2.80 10.25 -14.66
C SER A 27 -2.21 11.02 -15.87
N GLY A 28 -1.64 12.21 -15.64
CA GLY A 28 -0.92 12.96 -16.65
C GLY A 28 0.33 12.21 -17.18
N LEU A 29 1.10 11.61 -16.29
CA LEU A 29 2.27 10.78 -16.68
C LEU A 29 1.84 9.55 -17.48
N ALA A 30 0.80 8.84 -17.05
CA ALA A 30 0.29 7.66 -17.75
C ALA A 30 -0.02 7.99 -19.22
N ARG A 31 -0.75 9.10 -19.45
CA ARG A 31 -1.10 9.56 -20.79
C ARG A 31 0.13 9.99 -21.61
N ASN A 32 1.03 10.79 -21.03
CA ASN A 32 2.18 11.31 -21.74
C ASN A 32 3.17 10.20 -22.14
N LEU A 33 3.31 9.19 -21.28
CA LEU A 33 4.17 8.03 -21.53
C LEU A 33 3.47 6.93 -22.34
N ARG A 34 2.17 7.09 -22.64
CA ARG A 34 1.32 6.09 -23.32
C ARG A 34 1.33 4.74 -22.64
N VAL A 35 1.23 4.74 -21.32
CA VAL A 35 1.15 3.53 -20.50
C VAL A 35 -0.15 3.50 -19.72
N SER A 36 -0.52 2.31 -19.22
CA SER A 36 -1.74 2.18 -18.40
C SER A 36 -1.62 2.92 -17.07
N SER A 37 -2.74 3.44 -16.55
CA SER A 37 -2.81 4.03 -15.21
C SER A 37 -2.45 3.02 -14.11
N LEU A 38 -2.70 1.73 -14.34
CA LEU A 38 -2.28 0.63 -13.48
C LEU A 38 -0.74 0.57 -13.35
N LEU A 39 0.01 0.71 -14.45
CA LEU A 39 1.47 0.70 -14.42
C LEU A 39 2.03 1.86 -13.56
N ILE A 40 1.49 3.06 -13.75
CA ILE A 40 1.90 4.22 -12.93
C ILE A 40 1.54 4.01 -11.46
N GLY A 41 0.38 3.40 -11.17
CA GLY A 41 -0.01 2.98 -9.83
C GLY A 41 0.96 1.98 -9.20
N LEU A 42 1.32 0.91 -9.93
CA LEU A 42 2.24 -0.15 -9.51
C LEU A 42 3.69 0.33 -9.28
N THR A 43 4.08 1.45 -9.88
CA THR A 43 5.45 1.93 -9.86
C THR A 43 5.56 3.29 -9.16
N VAL A 44 5.26 4.38 -9.86
CA VAL A 44 5.48 5.75 -9.37
C VAL A 44 4.72 6.03 -8.09
N VAL A 45 3.43 5.65 -8.05
CA VAL A 45 2.57 5.95 -6.90
C VAL A 45 2.92 5.05 -5.72
N SER A 46 2.99 3.73 -5.92
CA SER A 46 3.29 2.78 -4.84
C SER A 46 4.67 2.99 -4.21
N ILE A 47 5.70 3.19 -5.03
CA ILE A 47 7.04 3.50 -4.52
C ILE A 47 7.00 4.79 -3.70
N GLY A 48 6.33 5.84 -4.23
CA GLY A 48 6.29 7.14 -3.58
C GLY A 48 5.51 7.14 -2.26
N THR A 49 4.36 6.47 -2.21
CA THR A 49 3.55 6.41 -0.98
C THR A 49 4.16 5.51 0.09
N SER A 50 4.89 4.44 -0.30
CA SER A 50 5.57 3.52 0.62
C SER A 50 7.01 3.96 1.00
N MET A 51 7.46 5.13 0.57
CA MET A 51 8.77 5.67 1.00
C MET A 51 8.86 5.89 2.52
N PRO A 52 7.82 6.37 3.22
CA PRO A 52 7.86 6.47 4.68
C PRO A 52 8.17 5.13 5.36
N GLU A 53 7.49 4.05 4.96
CA GLU A 53 7.72 2.70 5.48
C GLU A 53 9.16 2.24 5.23
N PHE A 54 9.68 2.52 4.06
CA PHE A 54 11.06 2.18 3.69
C PHE A 54 12.08 2.90 4.57
N PHE A 55 11.90 4.20 4.80
CA PHE A 55 12.81 4.99 5.64
C PHE A 55 12.69 4.60 7.11
N VAL A 56 11.47 4.47 7.65
CA VAL A 56 11.24 4.08 9.04
C VAL A 56 11.88 2.72 9.32
N SER A 57 11.65 1.74 8.45
CA SER A 57 12.20 0.39 8.60
C SER A 57 13.71 0.35 8.41
N GLY A 58 14.26 1.13 7.47
CA GLY A 58 15.70 1.25 7.29
C GLY A 58 16.40 1.84 8.52
N VAL A 59 15.82 2.89 9.14
CA VAL A 59 16.34 3.48 10.39
C VAL A 59 16.21 2.50 11.55
N ALA A 60 15.08 1.78 11.68
CA ALA A 60 14.90 0.77 12.72
C ALA A 60 15.94 -0.36 12.57
N ALA A 61 16.20 -0.82 11.35
CA ALA A 61 17.22 -1.83 11.07
C ALA A 61 18.62 -1.39 11.49
N LEU A 62 19.02 -0.13 11.19
CA LEU A 62 20.30 0.45 11.60
C LEU A 62 20.43 0.59 13.13
N ARG A 63 19.30 0.67 13.85
CA ARG A 63 19.27 0.70 15.32
C ARG A 63 19.23 -0.69 15.96
N GLY A 64 19.23 -1.76 15.16
CA GLY A 64 19.10 -3.14 15.65
C GLY A 64 17.66 -3.56 15.95
N GLU A 65 16.67 -2.79 15.52
CA GLU A 65 15.24 -3.02 15.75
C GLU A 65 14.59 -3.71 14.53
N SER A 66 15.23 -4.73 13.99
CA SER A 66 14.79 -5.42 12.74
C SER A 66 13.40 -6.04 12.87
N SER A 67 13.03 -6.55 14.05
CA SER A 67 11.67 -7.06 14.30
C SER A 67 10.60 -5.98 14.11
N LEU A 68 10.87 -4.75 14.54
CA LEU A 68 9.98 -3.60 14.34
C LEU A 68 9.83 -3.29 12.85
N ALA A 69 10.93 -3.31 12.10
CA ALA A 69 10.93 -3.07 10.65
C ALA A 69 10.12 -4.13 9.87
N VAL A 70 10.29 -5.41 10.21
CA VAL A 70 9.51 -6.51 9.61
C VAL A 70 8.04 -6.40 9.98
N GLY A 71 7.73 -6.13 11.26
CA GLY A 71 6.36 -5.91 11.73
C GLY A 71 5.68 -4.74 11.01
N ASN A 72 6.40 -3.65 10.78
CA ASN A 72 5.91 -2.50 9.99
C ASN A 72 5.51 -2.91 8.56
N ALA A 73 6.36 -3.67 7.85
CA ALA A 73 6.07 -4.12 6.49
C ALA A 73 4.85 -5.05 6.42
N ILE A 74 4.73 -6.00 7.35
CA ILE A 74 3.59 -6.93 7.44
C ILE A 74 2.31 -6.16 7.78
N GLY A 75 2.37 -5.29 8.80
CA GLY A 75 1.25 -4.47 9.24
C GLY A 75 0.72 -3.56 8.16
N SER A 76 1.60 -2.88 7.42
CA SER A 76 1.24 -2.03 6.28
C SER A 76 0.57 -2.84 5.16
N ASN A 77 0.99 -4.07 4.90
CA ASN A 77 0.32 -4.93 3.92
C ASN A 77 -1.09 -5.35 4.36
N ILE A 78 -1.27 -5.69 5.64
CA ILE A 78 -2.58 -5.97 6.20
C ILE A 78 -3.49 -4.71 6.10
N ALA A 79 -2.96 -3.54 6.43
CA ALA A 79 -3.67 -2.27 6.32
C ALA A 79 -4.03 -1.92 4.87
N ASN A 80 -3.10 -2.14 3.93
CA ASN A 80 -3.33 -1.88 2.50
C ASN A 80 -4.48 -2.72 1.93
N ILE A 81 -4.59 -3.98 2.32
CA ILE A 81 -5.68 -4.85 1.85
C ILE A 81 -6.96 -4.61 2.66
N GLY A 82 -6.87 -4.51 3.98
CA GLY A 82 -8.03 -4.37 4.83
C GLY A 82 -8.63 -2.96 4.80
N MET A 83 -7.83 -1.98 5.16
CA MET A 83 -8.26 -0.60 5.29
C MET A 83 -8.28 0.13 3.95
N VAL A 84 -7.13 0.17 3.24
CA VAL A 84 -7.01 0.99 2.03
C VAL A 84 -7.90 0.47 0.92
N LEU A 85 -7.76 -0.82 0.55
CA LEU A 85 -8.61 -1.44 -0.46
C LEU A 85 -10.07 -1.45 -0.02
N GLY A 86 -10.35 -1.81 1.25
CA GLY A 86 -11.70 -1.86 1.78
C GLY A 86 -12.40 -0.52 1.69
N ALA A 87 -11.79 0.56 2.20
CA ALA A 87 -12.33 1.92 2.14
C ALA A 87 -12.47 2.41 0.70
N THR A 88 -11.48 2.15 -0.16
CA THR A 88 -11.51 2.57 -1.56
C THR A 88 -12.67 1.90 -2.33
N ALA A 89 -12.91 0.60 -2.08
CA ALA A 89 -14.01 -0.14 -2.72
C ALA A 89 -15.40 0.31 -2.26
N LEU A 90 -15.51 0.91 -1.06
CA LEU A 90 -16.75 1.56 -0.60
C LEU A 90 -17.05 2.85 -1.36
N VAL A 91 -16.01 3.60 -1.75
CA VAL A 91 -16.17 4.83 -2.54
C VAL A 91 -16.54 4.51 -3.98
N ARG A 92 -15.86 3.54 -4.59
CA ARG A 92 -16.11 3.10 -5.96
C ARG A 92 -15.66 1.65 -6.17
N ALA A 93 -16.46 0.87 -6.88
CA ALA A 93 -16.07 -0.47 -7.28
C ALA A 93 -14.78 -0.45 -8.11
N LEU A 94 -13.81 -1.25 -7.70
CA LEU A 94 -12.48 -1.31 -8.31
C LEU A 94 -12.48 -2.34 -9.43
N THR A 95 -12.75 -1.88 -10.64
CA THR A 95 -12.82 -2.72 -11.85
C THR A 95 -11.56 -2.58 -12.68
N VAL A 96 -10.87 -3.68 -12.94
CA VAL A 96 -9.64 -3.74 -13.75
C VAL A 96 -9.75 -4.89 -14.74
N GLN A 97 -9.01 -4.82 -15.85
CA GLN A 97 -8.95 -5.94 -16.81
C GLN A 97 -8.51 -7.22 -16.11
N ALA A 98 -9.29 -8.28 -16.32
CA ALA A 98 -9.13 -9.56 -15.65
C ALA A 98 -7.72 -10.19 -15.80
N LYS A 99 -7.13 -10.02 -17.00
CA LYS A 99 -5.79 -10.55 -17.32
C LYS A 99 -4.69 -9.85 -16.49
N LEU A 100 -4.75 -8.52 -16.43
CA LEU A 100 -3.79 -7.70 -15.68
C LEU A 100 -3.91 -7.99 -14.19
N LEU A 101 -5.14 -7.97 -13.65
CA LEU A 101 -5.37 -8.21 -12.24
C LEU A 101 -4.86 -9.59 -11.79
N ARG A 102 -5.12 -10.65 -12.56
CA ARG A 102 -4.59 -11.99 -12.24
C ARG A 102 -3.07 -12.02 -12.21
N ARG A 103 -2.44 -11.42 -13.19
CA ARG A 103 -0.98 -11.42 -13.34
C ARG A 103 -0.32 -10.74 -12.15
N GLU A 104 -0.74 -9.50 -11.86
CA GLU A 104 -0.13 -8.69 -10.79
C GLU A 104 -0.41 -9.26 -9.39
N MET A 105 -1.64 -9.75 -9.16
CA MET A 105 -1.98 -10.38 -7.88
C MET A 105 -1.25 -11.70 -7.66
N THR A 106 -1.01 -12.48 -8.71
CA THR A 106 -0.22 -13.72 -8.59
C THR A 106 1.22 -13.41 -8.21
N VAL A 107 1.82 -12.35 -8.79
CA VAL A 107 3.18 -11.92 -8.42
C VAL A 107 3.20 -11.40 -6.99
N MET A 108 2.22 -10.61 -6.58
CA MET A 108 2.10 -10.15 -5.19
C MET A 108 2.02 -11.32 -4.20
N LEU A 109 1.16 -12.32 -4.46
CA LEU A 109 1.07 -13.52 -3.62
C LEU A 109 2.38 -14.30 -3.61
N GLY A 110 3.05 -14.41 -4.75
CA GLY A 110 4.38 -15.03 -4.84
C GLY A 110 5.41 -14.29 -4.00
N ALA A 111 5.41 -12.96 -4.01
CA ALA A 111 6.29 -12.14 -3.18
C ALA A 111 6.05 -12.35 -1.68
N LEU A 112 4.77 -12.38 -1.26
CA LEU A 112 4.38 -12.65 0.13
C LEU A 112 4.86 -14.05 0.58
N LEU A 113 4.58 -15.07 -0.22
CA LEU A 113 4.95 -16.46 0.12
C LEU A 113 6.45 -16.66 0.12
N LEU A 114 7.19 -16.08 -0.84
CA LEU A 114 8.65 -16.12 -0.87
C LEU A 114 9.24 -15.46 0.38
N THR A 115 8.75 -14.27 0.74
CA THR A 115 9.22 -13.58 1.96
C THR A 115 8.91 -14.40 3.20
N TRP A 116 7.72 -14.97 3.32
CA TRP A 116 7.39 -15.85 4.45
C TRP A 116 8.27 -17.08 4.52
N TRP A 117 8.59 -17.67 3.38
CA TRP A 117 9.51 -18.82 3.32
C TRP A 117 10.93 -18.44 3.75
N LEU A 118 11.46 -17.30 3.32
CA LEU A 118 12.78 -16.81 3.73
C LEU A 118 12.86 -16.52 5.24
N LEU A 119 11.75 -16.07 5.85
CA LEU A 119 11.68 -15.76 7.28
C LEU A 119 11.25 -16.96 8.14
N PHE A 120 11.16 -18.18 7.57
CA PHE A 120 10.60 -19.35 8.27
C PHE A 120 11.43 -19.77 9.48
N ASP A 121 12.73 -19.52 9.48
CA ASP A 121 13.66 -19.78 10.58
C ASP A 121 13.68 -18.67 11.66
N ALA A 122 12.76 -17.71 11.57
CA ALA A 122 12.70 -16.53 12.43
C ALA A 122 13.97 -15.66 12.42
N ALA A 123 14.71 -15.70 11.33
CA ALA A 123 15.92 -14.92 11.11
C ALA A 123 15.85 -14.20 9.76
N LEU A 124 16.44 -13.02 9.70
CA LEU A 124 16.58 -12.25 8.47
C LEU A 124 18.07 -12.03 8.22
N SER A 125 18.62 -12.75 7.24
CA SER A 125 20.03 -12.61 6.87
C SER A 125 20.23 -11.50 5.82
N THR A 126 21.48 -11.05 5.66
CA THR A 126 21.84 -10.14 4.57
C THR A 126 21.59 -10.77 3.19
N LEU A 127 21.75 -12.09 3.07
CA LEU A 127 21.46 -12.79 1.82
C LEU A 127 19.97 -12.72 1.48
N ASP A 128 19.08 -12.93 2.46
CA ASP A 128 17.64 -12.78 2.27
C ASP A 128 17.28 -11.35 1.83
N GLY A 129 17.91 -10.37 2.47
CA GLY A 129 17.76 -8.95 2.09
C GLY A 129 18.17 -8.69 0.65
N VAL A 130 19.30 -9.20 0.20
CA VAL A 130 19.79 -9.06 -1.18
C VAL A 130 18.87 -9.78 -2.17
N LEU A 131 18.39 -10.99 -1.83
CA LEU A 131 17.44 -11.74 -2.66
C LEU A 131 16.12 -10.98 -2.82
N LEU A 132 15.58 -10.42 -1.73
CA LEU A 132 14.35 -9.64 -1.76
C LEU A 132 14.51 -8.34 -2.57
N LEU A 133 15.59 -7.58 -2.39
CA LEU A 133 15.86 -6.37 -3.19
C LEU A 133 16.07 -6.70 -4.68
N SER A 134 16.72 -7.84 -4.98
CA SER A 134 16.84 -8.33 -6.35
C SER A 134 15.47 -8.70 -6.94
N GLY A 135 14.58 -9.29 -6.13
CA GLY A 135 13.18 -9.53 -6.47
C GLY A 135 12.42 -8.25 -6.77
N LEU A 136 12.61 -7.19 -5.98
CA LEU A 136 12.02 -5.87 -6.24
C LEU A 136 12.48 -5.29 -7.57
N LEU A 137 13.79 -5.35 -7.85
CA LEU A 137 14.34 -4.87 -9.12
C LEU A 137 13.77 -5.67 -10.30
N ALA A 138 13.73 -7.00 -10.17
CA ALA A 138 13.18 -7.87 -11.20
C ALA A 138 11.68 -7.59 -11.43
N PHE A 139 10.90 -7.44 -10.37
CA PHE A 139 9.49 -7.05 -10.43
C PHE A 139 9.31 -5.70 -11.13
N THR A 140 10.07 -4.68 -10.74
CA THR A 140 9.96 -3.34 -11.31
C THR A 140 10.30 -3.35 -12.81
N VAL A 141 11.43 -3.98 -13.18
CA VAL A 141 11.85 -4.09 -14.59
C VAL A 141 10.81 -4.85 -15.41
N TRP A 142 10.31 -5.97 -14.87
CA TRP A 142 9.30 -6.78 -15.54
C TRP A 142 7.98 -6.02 -15.73
N THR A 143 7.49 -5.34 -14.68
CA THR A 143 6.24 -4.57 -14.70
C THR A 143 6.33 -3.42 -15.72
N VAL A 144 7.46 -2.70 -15.73
CA VAL A 144 7.70 -1.61 -16.72
C VAL A 144 7.72 -2.17 -18.14
N ARG A 145 8.48 -3.24 -18.40
CA ARG A 145 8.54 -3.86 -19.73
C ARG A 145 7.19 -4.41 -20.21
N ALA A 146 6.44 -5.04 -19.30
CA ALA A 146 5.11 -5.56 -19.62
C ALA A 146 4.12 -4.42 -19.91
N GLY A 147 4.12 -3.37 -19.09
CA GLY A 147 3.25 -2.21 -19.27
C GLY A 147 3.54 -1.42 -20.54
N MET A 148 4.81 -1.31 -20.94
CA MET A 148 5.19 -0.67 -22.21
C MET A 148 4.72 -1.46 -23.45
N ARG A 149 4.67 -2.79 -23.39
CA ARG A 149 4.15 -3.64 -24.46
C ARG A 149 2.64 -3.62 -24.58
N GLU A 150 1.94 -3.37 -23.48
CA GLU A 150 0.47 -3.35 -23.42
C GLU A 150 -0.09 -1.93 -23.64
N GLY A 151 0.75 -0.89 -23.61
CA GLY A 151 0.37 0.52 -23.69
C GLY A 151 -0.02 1.04 -25.07
N GLU A 152 -0.02 0.21 -26.10
CA GLU A 152 -0.47 0.60 -27.46
C GLU A 152 -1.98 0.70 -27.64
N GLY A 153 -2.76 0.50 -26.59
CA GLY A 153 -4.21 0.59 -26.61
C GLY A 153 -4.79 1.17 -25.32
N GLU A 154 -5.42 2.33 -25.44
CA GLU A 154 -6.31 2.95 -24.47
C GLU A 154 -5.65 3.90 -23.43
N GLY A 155 -5.46 5.15 -23.86
CA GLY A 155 -5.49 6.28 -22.92
C GLY A 155 -6.92 6.48 -22.40
N GLU A 156 -7.40 5.61 -21.53
CA GLU A 156 -8.64 5.80 -20.80
C GLU A 156 -8.42 6.85 -19.70
N GLY A 157 -8.90 8.05 -19.93
CA GLY A 157 -8.93 9.06 -18.89
C GLY A 157 -9.22 10.45 -19.45
N GLY A 158 -10.45 10.94 -19.28
CA GLY A 158 -10.90 12.28 -19.64
C GLY A 158 -10.39 13.39 -18.70
N GLY A 159 -9.19 13.27 -18.10
CA GLY A 159 -8.62 14.27 -17.21
C GLY A 159 -7.82 15.34 -17.94
N ALA A 160 -7.47 16.45 -17.24
CA ALA A 160 -6.71 17.56 -17.77
C ALA A 160 -5.36 17.13 -18.38
N THR A 161 -5.03 17.65 -19.54
CA THR A 161 -3.74 17.40 -20.22
C THR A 161 -2.67 18.29 -19.60
N TYR A 162 -1.72 17.67 -18.88
CA TYR A 162 -0.54 18.36 -18.36
C TYR A 162 0.69 18.00 -19.18
N THR A 163 1.64 18.93 -19.33
CA THR A 163 2.96 18.61 -19.86
C THR A 163 3.70 17.67 -18.88
N THR A 164 4.62 16.86 -19.39
CA THR A 164 5.37 15.90 -18.56
C THR A 164 6.06 16.56 -17.35
N PRO A 165 6.75 17.71 -17.48
CA PRO A 165 7.35 18.38 -16.32
C PRO A 165 6.31 18.79 -15.27
N ARG A 166 5.13 19.27 -15.70
CA ARG A 166 4.05 19.64 -14.77
C ARG A 166 3.43 18.42 -14.10
N ALA A 167 3.29 17.31 -14.82
CA ALA A 167 2.80 16.06 -14.27
C ALA A 167 3.77 15.51 -13.20
N VAL A 168 5.08 15.53 -13.50
CA VAL A 168 6.13 15.16 -12.52
C VAL A 168 6.08 16.08 -11.29
N LEU A 169 5.99 17.39 -11.48
CA LEU A 169 5.89 18.34 -10.38
C LEU A 169 4.67 18.05 -9.49
N PHE A 170 3.53 17.72 -10.10
CA PHE A 170 2.32 17.36 -9.34
C PHE A 170 2.47 16.05 -8.56
N VAL A 171 3.17 15.05 -9.12
CA VAL A 171 3.51 13.84 -8.38
C VAL A 171 4.39 14.17 -7.17
N LEU A 172 5.46 14.94 -7.36
CA LEU A 172 6.39 15.29 -6.29
C LEU A 172 5.71 16.11 -5.17
N ILE A 173 4.91 17.13 -5.54
CA ILE A 173 4.14 17.93 -4.58
C ILE A 173 3.12 17.04 -3.87
N GLY A 174 2.43 16.16 -4.61
CA GLY A 174 1.46 15.24 -4.07
C GLY A 174 2.08 14.32 -3.01
N LEU A 175 3.19 13.68 -3.33
CA LEU A 175 3.92 12.81 -2.40
C LEU A 175 4.42 13.57 -1.16
N ALA A 176 5.00 14.76 -1.34
CA ALA A 176 5.45 15.58 -0.22
C ALA A 176 4.30 15.96 0.72
N LEU A 177 3.16 16.40 0.16
CA LEU A 177 1.97 16.76 0.94
C LEU A 177 1.36 15.54 1.64
N LEU A 178 1.33 14.36 1.01
CA LEU A 178 0.83 13.13 1.62
C LEU A 178 1.70 12.73 2.81
N THR A 179 3.02 12.74 2.66
CA THR A 179 3.95 12.41 3.74
C THR A 179 3.86 13.41 4.90
N ILE A 180 3.96 14.72 4.62
CA ILE A 180 3.87 15.75 5.66
C ILE A 180 2.49 15.74 6.33
N GLY A 181 1.42 15.54 5.55
CA GLY A 181 0.06 15.47 6.06
C GLY A 181 -0.19 14.29 6.98
N SER A 182 0.31 13.12 6.60
CA SER A 182 0.26 11.90 7.43
C SER A 182 1.01 12.10 8.75
N GLU A 183 2.25 12.57 8.69
CA GLU A 183 3.06 12.85 9.88
C GLU A 183 2.38 13.86 10.83
N ALA A 184 1.84 14.94 10.30
CA ALA A 184 1.14 15.95 11.11
C ALA A 184 -0.12 15.37 11.78
N LEU A 185 -0.88 14.54 11.06
CA LEU A 185 -2.08 13.89 11.57
C LEU A 185 -1.74 12.88 12.67
N VAL A 186 -0.75 12.03 12.43
CA VAL A 186 -0.27 11.03 13.41
C VAL A 186 0.25 11.73 14.66
N TRP A 187 1.11 12.73 14.50
CA TRP A 187 1.63 13.51 15.64
C TRP A 187 0.50 14.12 16.49
N GLY A 188 -0.48 14.75 15.83
CA GLY A 188 -1.62 15.33 16.53
C GLY A 188 -2.47 14.30 17.25
N ALA A 189 -2.75 13.16 16.61
CA ALA A 189 -3.53 12.07 17.19
C ALA A 189 -2.82 11.41 18.38
N VAL A 190 -1.50 11.18 18.28
CA VAL A 190 -0.66 10.65 19.36
C VAL A 190 -0.66 11.60 20.57
N MET A 191 -0.50 12.91 20.34
CA MET A 191 -0.54 13.89 21.41
C MET A 191 -1.88 13.93 22.14
N ILE A 192 -2.98 13.78 21.40
CA ILE A 192 -4.33 13.71 21.99
C ILE A 192 -4.49 12.40 22.77
N ALA A 193 -4.11 11.25 22.19
CA ALA A 193 -4.23 9.96 22.84
C ALA A 193 -3.43 9.90 24.16
N ARG A 194 -2.19 10.42 24.17
CA ARG A 194 -1.38 10.56 25.39
C ARG A 194 -2.04 11.44 26.44
N HIS A 195 -2.65 12.54 26.03
CA HIS A 195 -3.36 13.43 26.97
C HIS A 195 -4.53 12.73 27.67
N PHE A 196 -5.19 11.79 27.00
CA PHE A 196 -6.26 10.95 27.58
C PHE A 196 -5.72 9.70 28.29
N GLY A 197 -4.41 9.56 28.47
CA GLY A 197 -3.81 8.45 29.22
C GLY A 197 -3.76 7.12 28.48
N THR A 198 -3.89 7.14 27.15
CA THR A 198 -3.76 5.92 26.32
C THR A 198 -2.32 5.40 26.40
N SER A 199 -2.14 4.09 26.59
CA SER A 199 -0.82 3.48 26.65
C SER A 199 -0.08 3.59 25.31
N GLU A 200 1.27 3.70 25.36
CA GLU A 200 2.13 3.78 24.17
C GLU A 200 1.93 2.55 23.26
N LEU A 201 1.66 1.39 23.84
CA LEU A 201 1.40 0.17 23.10
C LEU A 201 0.11 0.28 22.25
N ILE A 202 -0.98 0.77 22.84
CA ILE A 202 -2.24 0.98 22.11
C ILE A 202 -2.07 2.06 21.03
N ILE A 203 -1.34 3.14 21.33
CA ILE A 203 -1.02 4.19 20.36
C ILE A 203 -0.26 3.60 19.17
N GLY A 204 0.76 2.78 19.44
CA GLY A 204 1.55 2.11 18.39
C GLY A 204 0.72 1.19 17.51
N LEU A 205 -0.09 0.32 18.15
CA LEU A 205 -0.92 -0.68 17.46
C LEU A 205 -2.09 -0.08 16.67
N THR A 206 -2.51 1.15 16.98
CA THR A 206 -3.67 1.78 16.36
C THR A 206 -3.28 3.03 15.56
N VAL A 207 -2.94 4.12 16.25
CA VAL A 207 -2.74 5.43 15.63
C VAL A 207 -1.56 5.43 14.65
N ILE A 208 -0.43 4.83 15.06
CA ILE A 208 0.76 4.80 14.20
C ILE A 208 0.57 3.79 13.07
N ALA A 209 0.05 2.60 13.36
CA ALA A 209 -0.18 1.57 12.36
C ALA A 209 -1.15 2.00 11.24
N VAL A 210 -2.23 2.72 11.61
CA VAL A 210 -3.15 3.31 10.62
C VAL A 210 -2.47 4.48 9.89
N GLY A 211 -1.73 5.29 10.65
CA GLY A 211 -1.15 6.54 10.17
C GLY A 211 -0.15 6.37 9.04
N THR A 212 0.70 5.36 9.11
CA THR A 212 1.70 5.10 8.05
C THR A 212 1.05 4.72 6.71
N SER A 213 -0.15 4.12 6.73
CA SER A 213 -0.90 3.78 5.51
C SER A 213 -1.88 4.88 5.03
N LEU A 214 -1.88 6.06 5.66
CA LEU A 214 -2.74 7.18 5.23
C LEU A 214 -2.37 7.75 3.85
N PRO A 215 -1.09 7.88 3.46
CA PRO A 215 -0.73 8.28 2.10
C PRO A 215 -1.34 7.36 1.04
N GLU A 216 -1.23 6.04 1.23
CA GLU A 216 -1.83 5.03 0.36
C GLU A 216 -3.35 5.16 0.31
N ALA A 217 -4.00 5.29 1.48
CA ALA A 217 -5.44 5.43 1.57
C ALA A 217 -5.94 6.69 0.84
N ALA A 218 -5.30 7.82 1.07
CA ALA A 218 -5.67 9.08 0.44
C ALA A 218 -5.49 9.02 -1.10
N ALA A 219 -4.37 8.47 -1.58
CA ALA A 219 -4.09 8.30 -3.00
C ALA A 219 -5.10 7.36 -3.68
N CYS A 220 -5.41 6.20 -3.05
CA CYS A 220 -6.35 5.22 -3.60
C CYS A 220 -7.79 5.74 -3.62
N ILE A 221 -8.25 6.36 -2.53
CA ILE A 221 -9.59 6.94 -2.43
C ILE A 221 -9.76 8.07 -3.46
N ALA A 222 -8.78 8.98 -3.58
CA ALA A 222 -8.81 10.04 -4.59
C ALA A 222 -8.77 9.48 -6.02
N GLY A 223 -7.95 8.47 -6.28
CA GLY A 223 -7.88 7.79 -7.57
C GLY A 223 -9.23 7.16 -7.95
N ALA A 224 -9.84 6.42 -7.04
CA ALA A 224 -11.15 5.81 -7.26
C ALA A 224 -12.24 6.87 -7.47
N ALA A 225 -12.28 7.91 -6.64
CA ALA A 225 -13.26 9.01 -6.77
C ALA A 225 -13.16 9.73 -8.13
N LYS A 226 -11.95 9.89 -8.67
CA LYS A 226 -11.71 10.49 -9.99
C LYS A 226 -11.89 9.53 -11.16
N GLY A 227 -12.17 8.25 -10.91
CA GLY A 227 -12.28 7.24 -11.95
C GLY A 227 -10.96 6.63 -12.41
N GLU A 228 -9.84 7.03 -11.81
CA GLU A 228 -8.51 6.49 -12.06
C GLU A 228 -8.28 5.19 -11.24
N VAL A 229 -9.18 4.22 -11.46
CA VAL A 229 -9.21 2.94 -10.72
C VAL A 229 -7.90 2.17 -10.90
N GLY A 230 -7.28 2.26 -12.07
CA GLY A 230 -5.99 1.63 -12.34
C GLY A 230 -4.90 2.14 -11.39
N ILE A 231 -4.83 3.45 -11.12
CA ILE A 231 -3.89 4.03 -10.16
C ILE A 231 -4.11 3.45 -8.75
N ALA A 232 -5.37 3.39 -8.30
CA ALA A 232 -5.70 2.87 -6.97
C ALA A 232 -5.32 1.39 -6.80
N VAL A 233 -5.72 0.53 -7.76
CA VAL A 233 -5.40 -0.90 -7.71
C VAL A 233 -3.90 -1.15 -7.84
N GLY A 234 -3.24 -0.42 -8.75
CA GLY A 234 -1.79 -0.48 -8.92
C GLY A 234 -1.04 -0.08 -7.66
N ASN A 235 -1.46 1.01 -6.99
CA ASN A 235 -0.88 1.44 -5.73
C ASN A 235 -0.97 0.34 -4.66
N ILE A 236 -2.16 -0.24 -4.44
CA ILE A 236 -2.36 -1.29 -3.44
C ILE A 236 -1.46 -2.51 -3.71
N ILE A 237 -1.47 -3.04 -4.94
CA ILE A 237 -0.66 -4.21 -5.29
C ILE A 237 0.82 -3.87 -5.22
N GLY A 238 1.23 -2.73 -5.79
CA GLY A 238 2.61 -2.28 -5.81
C GLY A 238 3.18 -2.05 -4.42
N SER A 239 2.45 -1.36 -3.54
CA SER A 239 2.85 -1.13 -2.14
C SER A 239 3.02 -2.44 -1.36
N ASN A 240 2.15 -3.45 -1.59
CA ASN A 240 2.31 -4.76 -0.95
C ASN A 240 3.59 -5.47 -1.40
N VAL A 241 3.91 -5.44 -2.70
CA VAL A 241 5.17 -6.01 -3.21
C VAL A 241 6.38 -5.21 -2.72
N PHE A 242 6.27 -3.87 -2.72
CA PHE A 242 7.34 -2.98 -2.26
C PHE A 242 7.65 -3.20 -0.78
N ASN A 243 6.64 -3.39 0.07
CA ASN A 243 6.83 -3.68 1.49
C ASN A 243 7.53 -5.03 1.69
N MET A 244 7.11 -6.10 0.99
CA MET A 244 7.74 -7.41 1.13
C MET A 244 9.16 -7.43 0.58
N PHE A 245 9.37 -6.94 -0.61
CA PHE A 245 10.66 -7.01 -1.28
C PHE A 245 11.60 -5.84 -0.92
N GLY A 246 11.05 -4.62 -0.83
CA GLY A 246 11.83 -3.41 -0.56
C GLY A 246 12.08 -3.20 0.92
N VAL A 247 11.00 -3.11 1.72
CA VAL A 247 11.12 -2.78 3.15
C VAL A 247 11.79 -3.89 3.94
N ILE A 248 11.38 -5.15 3.77
CA ILE A 248 12.04 -6.27 4.43
C ILE A 248 13.45 -6.48 3.84
N GLY A 249 13.61 -6.31 2.52
CA GLY A 249 14.90 -6.41 1.85
C GLY A 249 15.94 -5.43 2.38
N ILE A 250 15.59 -4.14 2.51
CA ILE A 250 16.50 -3.14 3.07
C ILE A 250 16.80 -3.40 4.55
N THR A 251 15.82 -3.93 5.31
CA THR A 251 16.01 -4.34 6.70
C THR A 251 17.07 -5.43 6.82
N GLY A 252 17.04 -6.45 5.94
CA GLY A 252 18.05 -7.52 5.93
C GLY A 252 19.44 -7.05 5.54
N VAL A 253 19.54 -6.02 4.68
CA VAL A 253 20.84 -5.48 4.24
C VAL A 253 21.46 -4.53 5.26
N LEU A 254 20.63 -3.67 5.90
CA LEU A 254 21.11 -2.64 6.84
C LEU A 254 21.17 -3.12 8.28
N GLY A 255 20.39 -4.13 8.66
CA GLY A 255 20.32 -4.66 10.02
C GLY A 255 21.48 -5.58 10.38
N ALA A 256 21.50 -6.04 11.62
CA ALA A 256 22.37 -7.15 12.04
C ALA A 256 22.06 -8.40 11.23
N SER A 257 23.06 -9.22 10.98
CA SER A 257 22.88 -10.44 10.17
C SER A 257 23.44 -11.68 10.88
N PRO A 258 22.61 -12.70 11.18
CA PRO A 258 21.16 -12.71 11.02
C PRO A 258 20.46 -11.85 12.09
N ALA A 259 19.44 -11.11 11.71
CA ALA A 259 18.58 -10.38 12.63
C ALA A 259 17.42 -11.28 13.09
N ALA A 260 17.15 -11.33 14.39
CA ALA A 260 15.99 -12.04 14.90
C ALA A 260 14.68 -11.35 14.48
N VAL A 261 13.69 -12.14 14.07
CA VAL A 261 12.35 -11.68 13.73
C VAL A 261 11.38 -12.22 14.78
N ASP A 262 10.45 -11.37 15.21
CA ASP A 262 9.45 -11.74 16.21
C ASP A 262 8.60 -12.93 15.72
N SER A 263 8.57 -13.98 16.54
CA SER A 263 7.77 -15.18 16.27
C SER A 263 6.25 -14.87 16.19
N ALA A 264 5.76 -13.86 16.90
CA ALA A 264 4.35 -13.43 16.81
C ALA A 264 4.06 -12.83 15.43
N ALA A 265 4.97 -12.04 14.85
CA ALA A 265 4.82 -11.53 13.50
C ALA A 265 4.71 -12.66 12.47
N LEU A 266 5.49 -13.73 12.64
CA LEU A 266 5.50 -14.86 11.71
C LEU A 266 4.34 -15.83 11.91
N ALA A 267 3.96 -16.12 13.16
CA ALA A 267 2.93 -17.12 13.48
C ALA A 267 1.51 -16.55 13.47
N ARG A 268 1.34 -15.26 13.72
CA ARG A 268 0.06 -14.56 13.80
C ARG A 268 -0.18 -13.66 12.59
N ASP A 269 0.72 -12.71 12.33
CA ASP A 269 0.46 -11.61 11.40
C ASP A 269 0.70 -12.01 9.93
N MET A 270 1.71 -12.82 9.64
CA MET A 270 1.92 -13.36 8.29
C MET A 270 0.74 -14.20 7.78
N PRO A 271 0.17 -15.16 8.54
CA PRO A 271 -1.04 -15.86 8.13
C PRO A 271 -2.23 -14.94 7.88
N VAL A 272 -2.43 -13.91 8.71
CA VAL A 272 -3.50 -12.91 8.52
C VAL A 272 -3.28 -12.16 7.22
N MET A 273 -2.07 -11.68 6.96
CA MET A 273 -1.72 -10.98 5.72
C MET A 273 -1.98 -11.84 4.47
N VAL A 274 -1.56 -13.12 4.51
CA VAL A 274 -1.80 -14.07 3.41
C VAL A 274 -3.30 -14.34 3.25
N ALA A 275 -4.03 -14.58 4.34
CA ALA A 275 -5.47 -14.81 4.28
C ALA A 275 -6.24 -13.62 3.69
N MET A 276 -5.89 -12.39 4.07
CA MET A 276 -6.49 -11.18 3.51
C MET A 276 -6.12 -11.00 2.02
N SER A 277 -4.88 -11.33 1.62
CA SER A 277 -4.45 -11.30 0.22
C SER A 277 -5.20 -12.32 -0.62
N LEU A 278 -5.42 -13.52 -0.10
CA LEU A 278 -6.24 -14.55 -0.74
C LEU A 278 -7.71 -14.14 -0.82
N ALA A 279 -8.25 -13.50 0.22
CA ALA A 279 -9.61 -12.95 0.21
C ALA A 279 -9.76 -11.87 -0.87
N MET A 280 -8.80 -10.94 -0.98
CA MET A 280 -8.75 -9.95 -2.06
C MET A 280 -8.78 -10.65 -3.43
N PHE A 281 -7.93 -11.67 -3.64
CA PHE A 281 -7.88 -12.44 -4.88
C PHE A 281 -9.21 -13.15 -5.17
N PHE A 282 -9.81 -13.76 -4.17
CA PHE A 282 -11.11 -14.43 -4.27
C PHE A 282 -12.23 -13.45 -4.64
N PHE A 283 -12.33 -12.29 -3.97
CA PHE A 283 -13.33 -11.28 -4.30
C PHE A 283 -13.11 -10.69 -5.70
N ALA A 284 -11.88 -10.49 -6.12
CA ALA A 284 -11.58 -10.07 -7.48
C ALA A 284 -12.02 -11.09 -8.53
N ILE A 285 -11.92 -12.39 -8.22
CA ILE A 285 -12.41 -13.48 -9.10
C ILE A 285 -13.94 -13.58 -9.06
N LEU A 286 -14.57 -13.49 -7.89
CA LEU A 286 -16.04 -13.57 -7.76
C LEU A 286 -16.75 -12.40 -8.44
N GLY A 287 -16.19 -11.22 -8.45
CA GLY A 287 -16.70 -10.06 -9.18
C GLY A 287 -16.92 -10.33 -10.68
N LEU A 288 -16.37 -11.46 -11.18
CA LEU A 288 -16.64 -11.97 -12.52
C LEU A 288 -18.08 -12.41 -12.77
N ARG A 289 -18.77 -12.91 -11.75
CA ARG A 289 -20.11 -13.50 -11.94
C ARG A 289 -21.20 -12.44 -12.11
N THR A 290 -20.92 -11.18 -11.75
CA THR A 290 -21.86 -10.06 -11.89
C THR A 290 -21.68 -9.28 -13.21
N ALA A 291 -20.54 -9.42 -13.89
CA ALA A 291 -20.38 -8.88 -15.24
C ALA A 291 -21.03 -9.83 -16.25
N ARG A 292 -21.99 -9.33 -17.03
CA ARG A 292 -22.69 -10.11 -18.07
C ARG A 292 -21.69 -10.89 -18.92
N VAL A 293 -21.85 -12.21 -18.91
CA VAL A 293 -21.13 -13.15 -19.78
C VAL A 293 -21.42 -12.75 -21.24
N GLY A 294 -20.39 -12.35 -21.98
CA GLY A 294 -20.55 -12.13 -23.42
C GLY A 294 -19.67 -11.10 -24.11
N THR A 295 -18.86 -10.32 -23.39
CA THR A 295 -17.93 -9.38 -24.02
C THR A 295 -16.48 -9.76 -23.76
N ALA A 296 -15.63 -9.70 -24.80
CA ALA A 296 -14.20 -10.02 -24.74
C ALA A 296 -13.40 -9.18 -23.71
N ASN A 297 -13.99 -8.12 -23.19
CA ASN A 297 -13.45 -7.18 -22.18
C ASN A 297 -14.19 -7.29 -20.84
N ALA A 298 -14.37 -8.50 -20.29
CA ALA A 298 -14.95 -8.67 -18.96
C ALA A 298 -14.07 -7.96 -17.91
N THR A 299 -14.53 -6.82 -17.40
CA THR A 299 -13.92 -6.11 -16.26
C THR A 299 -14.24 -6.87 -14.98
N ARG A 300 -13.22 -7.14 -14.18
CA ARG A 300 -13.32 -7.75 -12.85
C ARG A 300 -13.18 -6.68 -11.79
N GLY A 301 -13.89 -6.82 -10.68
CA GLY A 301 -13.83 -5.77 -9.68
C GLY A 301 -14.16 -6.21 -8.25
N ILE A 302 -13.63 -5.46 -7.31
CA ILE A 302 -13.96 -5.56 -5.89
C ILE A 302 -15.00 -4.47 -5.61
N GLY A 303 -16.22 -4.88 -5.33
CA GLY A 303 -17.33 -3.97 -5.01
C GLY A 303 -17.42 -3.62 -3.53
N ALA A 304 -18.36 -2.73 -3.19
CA ALA A 304 -18.55 -2.23 -1.82
C ALA A 304 -18.78 -3.35 -0.77
N GLY A 305 -19.51 -4.43 -1.11
CA GLY A 305 -19.72 -5.54 -0.19
C GLY A 305 -18.42 -6.25 0.19
N ALA A 306 -17.57 -6.56 -0.78
CA ALA A 306 -16.25 -7.14 -0.55
C ALA A 306 -15.34 -6.15 0.21
N GLY A 307 -15.39 -4.86 -0.15
CA GLY A 307 -14.69 -3.80 0.56
C GLY A 307 -15.08 -3.72 2.04
N GLY A 308 -16.38 -3.79 2.34
CA GLY A 308 -16.89 -3.80 3.72
C GLY A 308 -16.41 -5.02 4.52
N VAL A 309 -16.35 -6.21 3.90
CA VAL A 309 -15.81 -7.42 4.55
C VAL A 309 -14.32 -7.27 4.88
N LEU A 310 -13.52 -6.76 3.93
CA LEU A 310 -12.08 -6.56 4.14
C LEU A 310 -11.81 -5.51 5.23
N LEU A 311 -12.54 -4.40 5.22
CA LEU A 311 -12.44 -3.37 6.25
C LEU A 311 -12.86 -3.89 7.61
N GLY A 312 -13.96 -4.65 7.69
CA GLY A 312 -14.41 -5.29 8.91
C GLY A 312 -13.38 -6.28 9.47
N ALA A 313 -12.78 -7.10 8.59
CA ALA A 313 -11.71 -8.02 8.98
C ALA A 313 -10.49 -7.27 9.57
N TYR A 314 -10.12 -6.14 8.97
CA TYR A 314 -9.03 -5.29 9.48
C TYR A 314 -9.36 -4.71 10.87
N VAL A 315 -10.57 -4.19 11.06
CA VAL A 315 -11.01 -3.66 12.36
C VAL A 315 -11.01 -4.77 13.42
N CYS A 316 -11.50 -5.97 13.09
CA CYS A 316 -11.45 -7.13 14.00
C CYS A 316 -10.00 -7.51 14.34
N TYR A 317 -9.10 -7.49 13.35
CA TYR A 317 -7.68 -7.75 13.58
C TYR A 317 -7.04 -6.72 14.52
N LEU A 318 -7.30 -5.42 14.33
CA LEU A 318 -6.81 -4.37 15.25
C LEU A 318 -7.39 -4.54 16.66
N ALA A 319 -8.69 -4.83 16.78
CA ALA A 319 -9.32 -5.09 18.08
C ALA A 319 -8.70 -6.30 18.79
N PHE A 320 -8.40 -7.37 18.04
CA PHE A 320 -7.69 -8.53 18.55
C PHE A 320 -6.28 -8.19 19.03
N LEU A 321 -5.50 -7.39 18.26
CA LEU A 321 -4.17 -6.95 18.69
C LEU A 321 -4.23 -6.14 19.99
N VAL A 322 -5.16 -5.19 20.09
CA VAL A 322 -5.35 -4.39 21.31
C VAL A 322 -5.75 -5.27 22.50
N TYR A 323 -6.67 -6.21 22.30
CA TYR A 323 -7.12 -7.13 23.36
C TYR A 323 -5.99 -8.04 23.86
N THR A 324 -5.14 -8.53 22.97
CA THR A 324 -4.02 -9.43 23.34
C THR A 324 -2.81 -8.69 23.92
N ALA A 325 -2.75 -7.36 23.74
CA ALA A 325 -1.71 -6.50 24.25
C ALA A 325 -2.08 -5.81 25.59
N ALA A 326 -3.37 -5.86 25.99
CA ALA A 326 -3.88 -5.34 27.27
C ALA A 326 -3.79 -6.39 28.38
#